data_5cf8cf5840a8796c431275244fb3a3c4
#
_entry.id   5cf8cf5840a8796c431275244fb3a3c4
#
_cell.length_a   1.000
_cell.length_b   1.000
_cell.length_c   1.000
_cell.angle_alpha   90.00
_cell.angle_beta   90.00
_cell.angle_gamma   90.00
#
_symmetry.space_group_name_H-M   'P 1'
#
loop_
_entity.id
_entity.type
_entity.pdbx_description
1 polymer ?
#
loop_
_entity_poly.entity_id
_entity_poly.type
_entity_poly.pdbx_seq_one_letter_code
_entity_poly.pdbx_strand_id
1 'polypeptide(L)'
;MKGKRIADPFRKGRKYERKMMVRMFTCIMALLAFCFIMDFITGGSLLGVGGSVISLASMAIIGNVADVSDRQTHGSNIAYKIWLVELSQVDPDVAFPTPNANREVGTIPMLTGEYMHYFEAHDVPTFTSNGEKGDITTSGTNTFIAVMGGMRDKLLDYIEQHAGGKFIIIFKEVGDTQYYILGNYDRPMVLSSYEAKNDKDGRYVTFTFTRTSIDQYCKYAGTIVKAPAAAHTAGATTLAVQAGQDRYTIPDGSSATYAIAAVSGLTANDKGRYITLIGSGTTKAATVADNTVFVLEDGTTWTAKAGSQITFRVLDAATLIEVPGSRVQTA
;
A
#
# COMPACT_ATOMS: atom_id res chain seq x y z
N MET A 1 84.88 47.05 -23.26
CA MET A 1 84.73 46.28 -22.02
C MET A 1 83.63 45.25 -22.21
N LYS A 2 83.94 44.00 -22.31
CA LYS A 2 82.93 42.89 -22.41
C LYS A 2 82.50 42.46 -21.00
N GLY A 3 81.32 42.79 -20.58
CA GLY A 3 80.78 42.41 -19.30
C GLY A 3 80.66 40.87 -19.19
N LYS A 4 81.31 40.26 -18.25
CA LYS A 4 81.18 38.86 -17.87
C LYS A 4 79.77 38.67 -17.30
N ARG A 5 78.87 37.87 -17.97
CA ARG A 5 77.61 37.45 -17.40
C ARG A 5 77.88 36.52 -16.24
N ILE A 6 77.48 36.92 -15.05
CA ILE A 6 77.57 36.08 -13.84
C ILE A 6 76.50 34.95 -14.04
N ALA A 7 77.00 33.71 -13.99
CA ALA A 7 76.19 32.53 -14.12
C ALA A 7 75.31 32.41 -12.85
N ASP A 8 73.99 32.45 -13.01
CA ASP A 8 73.00 32.29 -11.95
C ASP A 8 73.10 30.87 -11.34
N PRO A 9 73.56 30.72 -10.09
CA PRO A 9 73.87 29.44 -9.44
C PRO A 9 72.57 28.61 -9.25
N PHE A 10 71.41 29.21 -9.25
CA PHE A 10 70.14 28.54 -9.06
C PHE A 10 69.51 28.01 -10.37
N ARG A 11 70.09 28.28 -11.50
CA ARG A 11 69.55 27.87 -12.81
C ARG A 11 69.57 26.36 -13.01
N LYS A 12 70.49 25.64 -12.39
CA LYS A 12 70.56 24.15 -12.43
C LYS A 12 69.51 23.51 -11.52
N GLY A 13 69.26 24.08 -10.35
CA GLY A 13 68.22 23.59 -9.43
C GLY A 13 66.82 23.70 -10.01
N ARG A 14 66.48 24.87 -10.57
CA ARG A 14 65.17 25.11 -11.22
C ARG A 14 64.89 24.18 -12.42
N LYS A 15 65.93 23.80 -13.16
CA LYS A 15 65.82 22.84 -14.26
C LYS A 15 65.58 21.42 -13.74
N TYR A 16 66.17 21.07 -12.59
CA TYR A 16 66.02 19.78 -11.97
C TYR A 16 64.61 19.63 -11.37
N GLU A 17 64.11 20.59 -10.64
CA GLU A 17 62.78 20.66 -10.09
C GLU A 17 61.70 20.58 -11.18
N ARG A 18 61.88 21.34 -12.29
CA ARG A 18 60.92 21.21 -13.43
C ARG A 18 60.94 19.81 -14.03
N LYS A 19 62.09 19.19 -14.19
CA LYS A 19 62.16 17.82 -14.71
C LYS A 19 61.53 16.81 -13.75
N MET A 20 61.69 17.02 -12.44
CA MET A 20 61.10 16.19 -11.42
C MET A 20 59.56 16.36 -11.37
N MET A 21 59.08 17.58 -11.41
CA MET A 21 57.63 17.87 -11.48
C MET A 21 56.96 17.28 -12.74
N VAL A 22 57.61 17.43 -13.92
CA VAL A 22 57.10 16.81 -15.14
C VAL A 22 57.07 15.30 -15.07
N ARG A 23 58.10 14.67 -14.47
CA ARG A 23 58.10 13.21 -14.26
C ARG A 23 57.03 12.75 -13.27
N MET A 24 56.84 13.48 -12.16
CA MET A 24 55.75 13.20 -11.23
C MET A 24 54.39 13.32 -11.91
N PHE A 25 54.17 14.38 -12.69
CA PHE A 25 52.92 14.58 -13.39
C PHE A 25 52.66 13.49 -14.43
N THR A 26 53.67 13.08 -15.19
CA THR A 26 53.56 11.96 -16.14
C THR A 26 53.29 10.63 -15.45
N CYS A 27 53.89 10.35 -14.28
CA CYS A 27 53.61 9.16 -13.50
C CYS A 27 52.18 9.17 -12.97
N ILE A 28 51.65 10.30 -12.46
CA ILE A 28 50.28 10.46 -11.99
C ILE A 28 49.28 10.26 -13.13
N MET A 29 49.53 10.86 -14.30
CA MET A 29 48.70 10.68 -15.48
C MET A 29 48.70 9.25 -15.99
N ALA A 30 49.85 8.56 -15.97
CA ALA A 30 49.94 7.17 -16.36
C ALA A 30 49.21 6.24 -15.38
N LEU A 31 49.25 6.55 -14.09
CA LEU A 31 48.55 5.82 -13.05
C LEU A 31 47.03 6.01 -13.17
N LEU A 32 46.59 7.23 -13.42
CA LEU A 32 45.16 7.52 -13.68
C LEU A 32 44.66 6.80 -14.95
N ALA A 33 45.46 6.86 -16.04
CA ALA A 33 45.08 6.15 -17.27
C ALA A 33 45.04 4.62 -17.05
N PHE A 34 45.96 4.06 -16.28
CA PHE A 34 45.96 2.66 -15.91
C PHE A 34 44.73 2.28 -15.07
N CYS A 35 44.37 3.11 -14.08
CA CYS A 35 43.15 2.92 -13.30
C CYS A 35 41.89 2.96 -14.19
N PHE A 36 41.79 3.91 -15.15
CA PHE A 36 40.70 3.96 -16.10
C PHE A 36 40.63 2.74 -17.02
N ILE A 37 41.76 2.24 -17.48
CA ILE A 37 41.81 1.03 -18.33
C ILE A 37 41.40 -0.20 -17.54
N MET A 38 41.89 -0.33 -16.29
CA MET A 38 41.52 -1.44 -15.41
C MET A 38 40.06 -1.40 -15.03
N ASP A 39 39.51 -0.22 -14.77
CA ASP A 39 38.09 -0.03 -14.47
C ASP A 39 37.19 -0.42 -15.68
N PHE A 40 37.65 -0.12 -16.89
CA PHE A 40 36.97 -0.53 -18.12
C PHE A 40 37.04 -2.05 -18.35
N ILE A 41 38.17 -2.70 -18.02
CA ILE A 41 38.36 -4.15 -18.18
C ILE A 41 37.64 -4.96 -17.11
N THR A 42 37.54 -4.43 -15.89
CA THR A 42 36.90 -5.11 -14.74
C THR A 42 35.42 -4.78 -14.55
N GLY A 43 34.84 -4.06 -15.49
CA GLY A 43 33.40 -3.69 -15.43
C GLY A 43 33.07 -2.72 -14.30
N GLY A 44 33.98 -1.81 -13.95
CA GLY A 44 33.70 -0.73 -13.02
C GLY A 44 33.79 -1.07 -11.53
N SER A 45 34.55 -2.12 -11.17
CA SER A 45 34.62 -2.61 -9.77
C SER A 45 35.87 -2.15 -8.99
N LEU A 46 36.85 -1.51 -9.62
CA LEU A 46 38.14 -1.24 -8.98
C LEU A 46 38.24 0.10 -8.24
N LEU A 47 37.41 1.06 -8.56
CA LEU A 47 37.28 2.32 -7.83
C LEU A 47 36.11 2.28 -6.84
N GLY A 48 36.07 1.22 -6.03
CA GLY A 48 35.20 1.10 -4.87
C GLY A 48 35.56 2.09 -3.76
N VAL A 49 35.61 3.35 -4.08
CA VAL A 49 35.38 4.40 -3.09
C VAL A 49 33.92 4.34 -2.77
N GLY A 50 33.57 3.92 -1.56
CA GLY A 50 32.21 3.97 -1.01
C GLY A 50 31.68 5.40 -0.91
N GLY A 51 31.61 6.06 -2.03
CA GLY A 51 30.80 7.20 -2.31
C GLY A 51 29.71 6.69 -3.22
N SER A 52 28.46 6.84 -2.80
CA SER A 52 27.35 6.74 -3.72
C SER A 52 27.79 7.38 -5.03
N VAL A 53 28.04 6.57 -6.04
CA VAL A 53 28.00 7.07 -7.40
C VAL A 53 26.61 7.67 -7.44
N ILE A 54 26.51 9.00 -7.35
CA ILE A 54 25.33 9.69 -7.81
C ILE A 54 25.28 9.25 -9.26
N SER A 55 24.53 8.19 -9.47
CA SER A 55 24.24 7.71 -10.79
C SER A 55 23.60 8.89 -11.49
N LEU A 56 24.36 9.55 -12.35
CA LEU A 56 23.82 10.56 -13.29
C LEU A 56 22.68 9.94 -14.12
N ALA A 57 22.51 8.61 -14.05
CA ALA A 57 21.38 7.87 -14.57
C ALA A 57 20.07 8.12 -13.81
N SER A 58 20.09 8.74 -12.64
CA SER A 58 18.85 9.13 -11.95
C SER A 58 18.37 10.55 -12.26
N MET A 59 19.08 11.31 -13.07
CA MET A 59 18.42 12.41 -13.76
C MET A 59 17.53 11.74 -14.82
N ALA A 60 16.25 11.55 -14.46
CA ALA A 60 15.26 11.10 -15.40
C ALA A 60 15.39 11.96 -16.66
N ILE A 61 15.88 11.38 -17.75
CA ILE A 61 15.86 12.03 -19.04
C ILE A 61 14.39 12.34 -19.27
N ILE A 62 14.05 13.62 -19.32
CA ILE A 62 12.69 14.05 -19.63
C ILE A 62 12.40 13.52 -21.03
N GLY A 63 11.69 12.40 -21.10
CA GLY A 63 11.16 11.90 -22.37
C GLY A 63 9.94 12.71 -22.80
N ASN A 64 9.52 12.53 -24.04
CA ASN A 64 8.26 13.08 -24.51
C ASN A 64 7.12 12.46 -23.71
N VAL A 65 6.36 13.28 -22.99
CA VAL A 65 5.12 12.87 -22.34
C VAL A 65 3.98 13.40 -23.22
N ALA A 66 3.26 12.48 -23.86
CA ALA A 66 2.08 12.84 -24.63
C ALA A 66 0.97 13.30 -23.67
N ASP A 67 0.24 14.33 -24.11
CA ASP A 67 -0.99 14.75 -23.39
C ASP A 67 -2.03 13.63 -23.53
N VAL A 68 -2.45 13.08 -22.40
CA VAL A 68 -3.61 12.19 -22.33
C VAL A 68 -4.81 13.06 -21.99
N SER A 69 -5.69 13.27 -22.95
CA SER A 69 -6.90 14.05 -22.74
C SER A 69 -7.89 13.31 -21.86
N ASP A 70 -7.80 13.53 -20.56
CA ASP A 70 -8.75 13.07 -19.54
C ASP A 70 -10.03 13.92 -19.47
N ARG A 71 -10.36 14.64 -20.54
CA ARG A 71 -11.51 15.57 -20.56
C ARG A 71 -12.85 14.91 -20.29
N GLN A 72 -12.92 13.57 -20.34
CA GLN A 72 -14.12 12.80 -20.10
C GLN A 72 -14.08 12.03 -18.77
N THR A 73 -12.99 12.09 -18.01
CA THR A 73 -12.91 11.48 -16.69
C THR A 73 -13.42 12.45 -15.64
N HIS A 74 -14.22 11.92 -14.73
CA HIS A 74 -14.67 12.66 -13.55
C HIS A 74 -13.49 12.76 -12.57
N GLY A 75 -13.22 13.91 -12.00
CA GLY A 75 -12.34 14.23 -10.89
C GLY A 75 -11.47 13.09 -10.33
N SER A 76 -11.59 12.76 -9.06
CA SER A 76 -10.87 11.63 -8.49
C SER A 76 -11.42 10.29 -8.99
N ASN A 77 -10.53 9.42 -9.45
CA ASN A 77 -10.86 8.07 -9.92
C ASN A 77 -10.56 6.98 -8.86
N ILE A 78 -10.37 7.37 -7.61
CA ILE A 78 -10.07 6.44 -6.52
C ILE A 78 -11.34 5.69 -6.13
N ALA A 79 -11.25 4.36 -6.02
CA ALA A 79 -12.37 3.54 -5.58
C ALA A 79 -12.72 3.80 -4.11
N TYR A 80 -13.98 3.69 -3.75
CA TYR A 80 -14.46 3.92 -2.37
C TYR A 80 -13.80 3.04 -1.32
N LYS A 81 -13.35 1.85 -1.71
CA LYS A 81 -12.70 0.90 -0.79
C LYS A 81 -11.20 1.15 -0.73
N ILE A 82 -10.73 1.57 0.43
CA ILE A 82 -9.32 1.80 0.74
C ILE A 82 -8.89 0.84 1.86
N TRP A 83 -7.59 0.53 1.91
CA TRP A 83 -7.00 -0.25 2.98
C TRP A 83 -6.08 0.65 3.78
N LEU A 84 -6.25 0.64 5.09
CA LEU A 84 -5.39 1.36 6.03
C LEU A 84 -4.58 0.33 6.80
N VAL A 85 -3.26 0.45 6.75
CA VAL A 85 -2.33 -0.36 7.52
C VAL A 85 -1.67 0.56 8.52
N GLU A 86 -1.91 0.35 9.79
CA GLU A 86 -1.24 1.10 10.83
C GLU A 86 0.22 0.69 10.91
N LEU A 87 1.12 1.65 11.13
CA LEU A 87 2.55 1.37 11.15
C LEU A 87 2.96 0.40 12.26
N SER A 88 2.21 0.38 13.36
CA SER A 88 2.36 -0.58 14.48
C SER A 88 2.12 -2.04 14.09
N GLN A 89 1.39 -2.28 13.01
CA GLN A 89 1.08 -3.63 12.49
C GLN A 89 2.14 -4.15 11.52
N VAL A 90 3.07 -3.30 11.10
CA VAL A 90 4.17 -3.66 10.19
C VAL A 90 5.34 -4.22 11.00
N ASP A 91 5.91 -5.33 10.55
CA ASP A 91 7.05 -5.97 11.20
C ASP A 91 8.31 -5.07 11.07
N PRO A 92 8.86 -4.55 12.18
CA PRO A 92 10.02 -3.68 12.16
C PRO A 92 11.34 -4.43 11.86
N ASP A 93 11.36 -5.76 12.08
CA ASP A 93 12.55 -6.59 11.90
C ASP A 93 12.74 -7.04 10.45
N VAL A 94 11.69 -6.88 9.64
CA VAL A 94 11.72 -7.20 8.20
C VAL A 94 11.81 -5.91 7.39
N ALA A 95 12.79 -5.83 6.50
CA ALA A 95 12.96 -4.66 5.64
C ALA A 95 11.69 -4.36 4.83
N PHE A 96 11.21 -3.12 4.92
CA PHE A 96 10.07 -2.68 4.12
C PHE A 96 10.43 -2.70 2.62
N PRO A 97 9.57 -3.25 1.74
CA PRO A 97 9.88 -3.37 0.33
C PRO A 97 10.07 -1.99 -0.33
N THR A 98 11.19 -1.81 -1.00
CA THR A 98 11.47 -0.59 -1.79
C THR A 98 10.88 -0.72 -3.18
N PRO A 99 10.45 0.40 -3.80
CA PRO A 99 9.96 0.38 -5.17
C PRO A 99 11.04 -0.12 -6.15
N ASN A 100 10.67 -1.02 -7.05
CA ASN A 100 11.51 -1.46 -8.15
C ASN A 100 11.55 -0.40 -9.29
N ALA A 101 12.27 -0.72 -10.40
CA ALA A 101 12.37 0.16 -11.56
C ALA A 101 11.01 0.50 -12.22
N ASN A 102 9.99 -0.34 -12.05
CA ASN A 102 8.63 -0.14 -12.55
C ASN A 102 7.74 0.61 -11.56
N ARG A 103 8.32 1.11 -10.45
CA ARG A 103 7.59 1.72 -9.32
C ARG A 103 6.62 0.76 -8.65
N GLU A 104 6.96 -0.52 -8.55
CA GLU A 104 6.16 -1.54 -7.89
C GLU A 104 6.75 -1.86 -6.52
N VAL A 105 5.90 -1.93 -5.52
CA VAL A 105 6.21 -2.27 -4.12
C VAL A 105 5.66 -3.66 -3.84
N GLY A 106 6.47 -4.54 -3.26
CA GLY A 106 6.07 -5.90 -2.86
C GLY A 106 5.14 -5.93 -1.66
N THR A 107 4.89 -7.13 -1.15
CA THR A 107 4.02 -7.34 0.02
C THR A 107 4.59 -6.67 1.27
N ILE A 108 3.76 -5.90 1.97
CA ILE A 108 4.11 -5.28 3.24
C ILE A 108 4.31 -6.39 4.28
N PRO A 109 5.44 -6.42 4.99
CA PRO A 109 5.65 -7.38 6.07
C PRO A 109 4.76 -7.02 7.26
N MET A 110 3.77 -7.86 7.55
CA MET A 110 2.86 -7.70 8.69
C MET A 110 3.37 -8.52 9.87
N LEU A 111 3.21 -8.00 11.09
CA LEU A 111 3.42 -8.78 12.31
C LEU A 111 2.51 -10.01 12.32
N THR A 112 2.98 -11.08 12.95
CA THR A 112 2.19 -12.32 13.05
C THR A 112 0.88 -12.07 13.79
N GLY A 113 -0.23 -12.37 13.13
CA GLY A 113 -1.58 -12.15 13.67
C GLY A 113 -2.18 -10.81 13.33
N GLU A 114 -1.43 -9.91 12.70
CA GLU A 114 -1.94 -8.62 12.23
C GLU A 114 -2.41 -8.69 10.77
N TYR A 115 -3.42 -7.90 10.45
CA TYR A 115 -4.10 -7.93 9.15
C TYR A 115 -4.42 -6.52 8.66
N MET A 116 -4.51 -6.38 7.34
CA MET A 116 -4.90 -5.13 6.70
C MET A 116 -6.41 -4.94 6.79
N HIS A 117 -6.84 -3.82 7.34
CA HIS A 117 -8.25 -3.45 7.46
C HIS A 117 -8.66 -2.51 6.33
N TYR A 118 -9.87 -2.71 5.82
CA TYR A 118 -10.41 -1.81 4.80
C TYR A 118 -11.41 -0.82 5.39
N PHE A 119 -11.49 0.32 4.76
CA PHE A 119 -12.53 1.32 4.96
C PHE A 119 -13.26 1.54 3.65
N GLU A 120 -14.56 1.67 3.71
CA GLU A 120 -15.39 2.00 2.56
C GLU A 120 -15.85 3.44 2.73
N ALA A 121 -15.33 4.33 1.91
CA ALA A 121 -15.65 5.74 1.96
C ALA A 121 -17.09 5.98 1.47
N HIS A 122 -17.73 7.01 2.00
CA HIS A 122 -19.06 7.44 1.55
C HIS A 122 -18.99 8.31 0.30
N ASP A 123 -17.94 9.13 0.23
CA ASP A 123 -17.64 9.97 -0.92
C ASP A 123 -16.31 9.55 -1.55
N VAL A 124 -16.09 9.96 -2.80
CA VAL A 124 -14.88 9.57 -3.55
C VAL A 124 -13.63 10.07 -2.84
N PRO A 125 -12.72 9.18 -2.40
CA PRO A 125 -11.46 9.61 -1.81
C PRO A 125 -10.65 10.45 -2.77
N THR A 126 -9.86 11.38 -2.25
CA THR A 126 -9.04 12.26 -3.07
C THR A 126 -7.58 12.20 -2.65
N PHE A 127 -6.70 12.35 -3.61
CA PHE A 127 -5.26 12.47 -3.41
C PHE A 127 -4.75 13.74 -4.07
N THR A 128 -3.96 14.51 -3.33
CA THR A 128 -3.23 15.68 -3.87
C THR A 128 -1.77 15.61 -3.46
N SER A 129 -0.91 16.06 -4.34
CA SER A 129 0.52 16.17 -4.09
C SER A 129 1.00 17.53 -4.56
N ASN A 130 1.53 18.31 -3.65
CA ASN A 130 2.10 19.62 -3.92
C ASN A 130 3.60 19.58 -3.66
N GLY A 131 4.38 20.14 -4.58
CA GLY A 131 5.83 20.27 -4.41
C GLY A 131 6.24 21.72 -4.65
N GLU A 132 7.12 22.22 -3.81
CA GLU A 132 7.64 23.57 -3.89
C GLU A 132 9.18 23.55 -3.79
N LYS A 133 9.83 24.29 -4.67
CA LYS A 133 11.27 24.46 -4.63
C LYS A 133 11.62 25.57 -3.63
N GLY A 134 12.30 25.19 -2.55
CA GLY A 134 12.97 26.15 -1.68
C GLY A 134 14.35 26.55 -2.20
N ASP A 135 15.07 27.37 -1.44
CA ASP A 135 16.40 27.84 -1.84
C ASP A 135 17.44 26.72 -1.95
N ILE A 136 17.37 25.73 -1.07
CA ILE A 136 18.35 24.65 -0.96
C ILE A 136 17.72 23.30 -1.33
N THR A 137 16.46 23.07 -0.97
CA THR A 137 15.78 21.78 -1.11
C THR A 137 14.40 21.95 -1.75
N THR A 138 13.89 20.88 -2.35
CA THR A 138 12.49 20.78 -2.75
C THR A 138 11.71 20.13 -1.61
N SER A 139 10.66 20.79 -1.15
CA SER A 139 9.71 20.23 -0.19
C SER A 139 8.43 19.82 -0.91
N GLY A 140 7.71 18.88 -0.37
CA GLY A 140 6.43 18.44 -0.91
C GLY A 140 5.52 17.96 0.19
N THR A 141 4.22 18.02 -0.06
CA THR A 141 3.19 17.49 0.84
C THR A 141 2.21 16.67 0.04
N ASN A 142 2.03 15.43 0.48
CA ASN A 142 0.99 14.54 -0.02
C ASN A 142 -0.18 14.57 0.95
N THR A 143 -1.38 14.73 0.43
CA THR A 143 -2.63 14.73 1.20
C THR A 143 -3.58 13.72 0.61
N PHE A 144 -4.15 12.87 1.47
CA PHE A 144 -5.18 11.91 1.12
C PHE A 144 -6.41 12.16 2.01
N ILE A 145 -7.58 12.31 1.40
CA ILE A 145 -8.81 12.61 2.12
C ILE A 145 -9.83 11.49 1.85
N ALA A 146 -10.46 11.01 2.90
CA ALA A 146 -11.53 10.03 2.83
C ALA A 146 -12.70 10.44 3.73
N VAL A 147 -13.92 10.39 3.20
CA VAL A 147 -15.13 10.74 3.93
C VAL A 147 -15.88 9.46 4.29
N MET A 148 -16.11 9.25 5.59
CA MET A 148 -16.84 8.09 6.12
C MET A 148 -18.26 8.51 6.53
N GLY A 149 -19.25 7.82 5.98
CA GLY A 149 -20.66 8.10 6.29
C GLY A 149 -21.10 7.59 7.66
N GLY A 150 -21.93 8.36 8.33
CA GLY A 150 -22.50 8.06 9.64
C GLY A 150 -21.53 8.32 10.80
N MET A 151 -22.10 8.58 11.98
CA MET A 151 -21.36 8.62 13.24
C MET A 151 -21.69 7.35 14.01
N ARG A 152 -20.95 6.28 13.74
CA ARG A 152 -21.12 4.99 14.40
C ARG A 152 -20.09 4.88 15.51
N ASP A 153 -20.40 4.15 16.58
CA ASP A 153 -19.50 3.97 17.71
C ASP A 153 -18.10 3.51 17.27
N LYS A 154 -18.01 2.53 16.38
CA LYS A 154 -16.72 2.07 15.82
C LYS A 154 -15.90 3.16 15.13
N LEU A 155 -16.56 4.14 14.51
CA LEU A 155 -15.89 5.23 13.83
C LEU A 155 -15.40 6.27 14.84
N LEU A 156 -16.17 6.51 15.90
CA LEU A 156 -15.79 7.39 17.00
C LEU A 156 -14.63 6.79 17.79
N ASP A 157 -14.71 5.49 18.12
CA ASP A 157 -13.62 4.74 18.77
C ASP A 157 -12.34 4.79 17.92
N TYR A 158 -12.48 4.66 16.59
CA TYR A 158 -11.33 4.77 15.70
C TYR A 158 -10.67 6.15 15.76
N ILE A 159 -11.44 7.22 15.81
CA ILE A 159 -10.93 8.58 15.95
C ILE A 159 -10.15 8.74 17.27
N GLU A 160 -10.74 8.29 18.36
CA GLU A 160 -10.14 8.42 19.70
C GLU A 160 -8.82 7.63 19.82
N GLN A 161 -8.75 6.47 19.20
CA GLN A 161 -7.59 5.59 19.27
C GLN A 161 -6.48 5.95 18.28
N HIS A 162 -6.84 6.49 17.11
CA HIS A 162 -5.89 6.62 16.00
C HIS A 162 -5.64 8.07 15.55
N ALA A 163 -6.16 9.08 16.27
CA ALA A 163 -5.85 10.48 15.95
C ALA A 163 -4.34 10.73 16.07
N GLY A 164 -3.72 11.25 15.00
CA GLY A 164 -2.26 11.40 14.91
C GLY A 164 -1.50 10.11 14.58
N GLY A 165 -2.21 9.00 14.39
CA GLY A 165 -1.64 7.70 14.01
C GLY A 165 -0.94 7.74 12.65
N LYS A 166 -0.05 6.78 12.44
CA LYS A 166 0.77 6.65 11.22
C LYS A 166 0.27 5.46 10.41
N PHE A 167 0.00 5.68 9.13
CA PHE A 167 -0.62 4.70 8.26
C PHE A 167 0.10 4.57 6.92
N ILE A 168 -0.05 3.39 6.33
CA ILE A 168 0.20 3.13 4.91
C ILE A 168 -1.17 2.94 4.27
N ILE A 169 -1.45 3.67 3.20
CA ILE A 169 -2.74 3.66 2.52
C ILE A 169 -2.60 2.87 1.22
N ILE A 170 -3.46 1.87 1.04
CA ILE A 170 -3.55 1.11 -0.22
C ILE A 170 -4.93 1.38 -0.81
N PHE A 171 -4.96 1.74 -2.07
CA PHE A 171 -6.19 2.03 -2.81
C PHE A 171 -6.08 1.49 -4.24
N LYS A 172 -7.16 1.50 -4.96
CA LYS A 172 -7.18 1.23 -6.40
C LYS A 172 -8.02 2.26 -7.13
N GLU A 173 -7.82 2.39 -8.42
CA GLU A 173 -8.66 3.19 -9.28
C GLU A 173 -9.90 2.41 -9.74
N VAL A 174 -10.95 3.13 -10.08
CA VAL A 174 -12.22 2.54 -10.54
C VAL A 174 -11.98 1.85 -11.89
N GLY A 175 -12.39 0.59 -11.99
CA GLY A 175 -12.22 -0.21 -13.20
C GLY A 175 -10.83 -0.84 -13.35
N ASP A 176 -9.86 -0.49 -12.52
CA ASP A 176 -8.53 -1.10 -12.51
C ASP A 176 -8.48 -2.29 -11.55
N THR A 177 -7.59 -3.24 -11.84
CA THR A 177 -7.23 -4.35 -10.96
C THR A 177 -5.98 -4.05 -10.13
N GLN A 178 -5.19 -3.05 -10.55
CA GLN A 178 -3.96 -2.64 -9.90
C GLN A 178 -4.25 -1.89 -8.61
N TYR A 179 -3.60 -2.30 -7.52
CA TYR A 179 -3.54 -1.52 -6.28
C TYR A 179 -2.38 -0.54 -6.31
N TYR A 180 -2.55 0.56 -5.62
CA TYR A 180 -1.55 1.60 -5.40
C TYR A 180 -1.30 1.76 -3.91
N ILE A 181 -0.06 2.12 -3.56
CA ILE A 181 0.38 2.31 -2.18
C ILE A 181 0.88 3.73 -1.97
N LEU A 182 0.47 4.34 -0.88
CA LEU A 182 0.88 5.68 -0.45
C LEU A 182 1.42 5.61 0.99
N GLY A 183 2.63 6.12 1.18
CA GLY A 183 3.36 5.96 2.43
C GLY A 183 4.28 4.73 2.42
N ASN A 184 5.26 4.75 3.29
CA ASN A 184 6.16 3.64 3.58
C ASN A 184 6.50 3.64 5.07
N TYR A 185 7.35 2.71 5.51
CA TYR A 185 7.71 2.60 6.91
C TYR A 185 8.39 3.85 7.46
N ASP A 186 9.32 4.46 6.69
CA ASP A 186 10.10 5.63 7.13
C ASP A 186 9.31 6.94 7.01
N ARG A 187 8.42 7.02 6.02
CA ARG A 187 7.58 8.20 5.75
C ARG A 187 6.11 7.80 5.55
N PRO A 188 5.43 7.43 6.63
CA PRO A 188 4.01 7.07 6.60
C PRO A 188 3.12 8.29 6.36
N MET A 189 1.88 8.04 6.02
CA MET A 189 0.81 9.02 6.08
C MET A 189 0.37 9.18 7.54
N VAL A 190 0.25 10.41 8.00
CA VAL A 190 -0.20 10.72 9.36
C VAL A 190 -1.66 11.17 9.28
N LEU A 191 -2.53 10.63 10.11
CA LEU A 191 -3.88 11.16 10.30
C LEU A 191 -3.77 12.53 10.99
N SER A 192 -3.58 13.57 10.17
CA SER A 192 -3.25 14.92 10.63
C SER A 192 -4.46 15.69 11.14
N SER A 193 -5.64 15.39 10.61
CA SER A 193 -6.88 15.97 11.10
C SER A 193 -8.07 15.08 10.77
N TYR A 194 -9.12 15.25 11.54
CA TYR A 194 -10.44 14.73 11.25
C TYR A 194 -11.49 15.81 11.50
N GLU A 195 -12.59 15.73 10.79
CA GLU A 195 -13.75 16.60 10.97
C GLU A 195 -15.00 15.72 11.11
N ALA A 196 -15.58 15.69 12.30
CA ALA A 196 -16.83 14.96 12.54
C ALA A 196 -18.01 15.94 12.50
N LYS A 197 -18.96 15.73 11.60
CA LYS A 197 -20.14 16.55 11.42
C LYS A 197 -21.42 15.77 11.76
N ASN A 198 -22.30 16.44 12.48
CA ASN A 198 -23.67 15.96 12.72
C ASN A 198 -24.59 17.18 12.66
N ASP A 199 -24.94 17.60 11.48
CA ASP A 199 -25.72 18.80 11.20
C ASP A 199 -26.87 18.51 10.21
N LYS A 200 -27.54 19.57 9.75
CA LYS A 200 -28.64 19.48 8.78
C LYS A 200 -28.25 18.88 7.42
N ASP A 201 -26.97 18.98 7.06
CA ASP A 201 -26.44 18.53 5.77
C ASP A 201 -25.97 17.06 5.81
N GLY A 202 -25.87 16.47 7.01
CA GLY A 202 -25.55 15.06 7.17
C GLY A 202 -24.79 14.69 8.42
N ARG A 203 -24.48 13.40 8.52
CA ARG A 203 -23.66 12.82 9.58
C ARG A 203 -22.50 12.07 8.92
N TYR A 204 -21.31 12.61 9.05
CA TYR A 204 -20.10 12.02 8.44
C TYR A 204 -18.83 12.44 9.17
N VAL A 205 -17.77 11.74 8.90
CA VAL A 205 -16.41 12.06 9.36
C VAL A 205 -15.49 12.14 8.17
N THR A 206 -14.79 13.25 8.04
CA THR A 206 -13.73 13.44 7.05
C THR A 206 -12.39 13.17 7.71
N PHE A 207 -11.62 12.24 7.17
CA PHE A 207 -10.24 11.96 7.58
C PHE A 207 -9.27 12.58 6.59
N THR A 208 -8.29 13.33 7.12
CA THR A 208 -7.21 13.91 6.31
C THR A 208 -5.88 13.31 6.74
N PHE A 209 -5.26 12.60 5.84
CA PHE A 209 -3.94 12.02 6.02
C PHE A 209 -2.92 12.86 5.26
N THR A 210 -1.81 13.22 5.91
CA THR A 210 -0.75 14.00 5.29
C THR A 210 0.62 13.39 5.54
N ARG A 211 1.54 13.63 4.62
CA ARG A 211 2.97 13.39 4.83
C ARG A 211 3.80 14.46 4.11
N THR A 212 4.94 14.81 4.67
CA THR A 212 5.93 15.65 4.00
C THR A 212 6.82 14.77 3.14
N SER A 213 6.58 14.74 1.85
CA SER A 213 7.36 13.98 0.87
C SER A 213 7.06 14.48 -0.53
N ILE A 214 8.07 14.46 -1.40
CA ILE A 214 7.92 14.65 -2.85
C ILE A 214 7.56 13.35 -3.57
N ASP A 215 7.68 12.20 -2.88
CA ASP A 215 7.40 10.90 -3.48
C ASP A 215 5.91 10.76 -3.77
N GLN A 216 5.61 10.30 -4.96
CA GLN A 216 4.25 9.97 -5.37
C GLN A 216 3.87 8.56 -4.91
N TYR A 217 2.58 8.19 -5.07
CA TYR A 217 2.16 6.82 -4.87
C TYR A 217 2.85 5.87 -5.85
N CYS A 218 2.99 4.60 -5.45
CA CYS A 218 3.58 3.53 -6.25
C CYS A 218 2.53 2.44 -6.50
N LYS A 219 2.78 1.58 -7.49
CA LYS A 219 1.99 0.36 -7.69
C LYS A 219 2.24 -0.61 -6.53
N TYR A 220 1.20 -1.21 -6.01
CA TYR A 220 1.31 -2.26 -5.02
C TYR A 220 1.15 -3.62 -5.69
N ALA A 221 2.25 -4.33 -5.86
CA ALA A 221 2.28 -5.69 -6.43
C ALA A 221 2.17 -6.78 -5.35
N GLY A 222 2.10 -6.38 -4.08
CA GLY A 222 1.99 -7.30 -2.96
C GLY A 222 0.57 -7.84 -2.74
N THR A 223 0.46 -8.77 -1.83
CA THR A 223 -0.82 -9.36 -1.44
C THR A 223 -1.48 -8.56 -0.32
N ILE A 224 -2.79 -8.33 -0.41
CA ILE A 224 -3.57 -7.79 0.71
C ILE A 224 -3.70 -8.90 1.77
N VAL A 225 -3.04 -8.70 2.91
CA VAL A 225 -3.06 -9.65 4.04
C VAL A 225 -4.38 -9.48 4.79
N LYS A 226 -5.33 -10.38 4.54
CA LYS A 226 -6.65 -10.37 5.16
C LYS A 226 -6.68 -11.32 6.35
N ALA A 227 -7.49 -10.99 7.37
CA ALA A 227 -7.75 -11.91 8.47
C ALA A 227 -8.20 -13.28 7.94
N PRO A 228 -7.71 -14.39 8.51
CA PRO A 228 -8.18 -15.71 8.13
C PRO A 228 -9.68 -15.81 8.40
N ALA A 229 -10.36 -16.67 7.63
CA ALA A 229 -11.76 -16.93 7.88
C ALA A 229 -11.92 -17.66 9.23
N ALA A 230 -12.82 -17.18 10.08
CA ALA A 230 -13.16 -17.89 11.31
C ALA A 230 -13.88 -19.20 10.99
N ALA A 231 -13.59 -20.27 11.72
CA ALA A 231 -14.27 -21.53 11.52
C ALA A 231 -15.69 -21.46 12.10
N HIS A 232 -16.70 -21.78 11.29
CA HIS A 232 -18.04 -22.04 11.78
C HIS A 232 -18.08 -23.41 12.48
N THR A 233 -18.84 -23.51 13.56
CA THR A 233 -18.97 -24.78 14.29
C THR A 233 -19.71 -25.82 13.43
N ALA A 234 -19.10 -26.97 13.20
CA ALA A 234 -19.68 -28.04 12.41
C ALA A 234 -21.06 -28.47 12.97
N GLY A 235 -22.08 -28.51 12.12
CA GLY A 235 -23.45 -28.85 12.49
C GLY A 235 -24.25 -27.77 13.20
N ALA A 236 -23.68 -26.59 13.47
CA ALA A 236 -24.45 -25.49 14.05
C ALA A 236 -25.36 -24.84 13.00
N THR A 237 -26.63 -24.65 13.35
CA THR A 237 -27.63 -24.04 12.47
C THR A 237 -27.66 -22.51 12.53
N THR A 238 -26.90 -21.92 13.44
CA THR A 238 -26.79 -20.47 13.64
C THR A 238 -25.39 -20.01 13.32
N LEU A 239 -25.25 -19.07 12.40
CA LEU A 239 -23.99 -18.38 12.13
C LEU A 239 -23.73 -17.34 13.24
N ALA A 240 -22.77 -17.61 14.11
CA ALA A 240 -22.34 -16.70 15.16
C ALA A 240 -21.35 -15.68 14.58
N VAL A 241 -21.82 -14.45 14.31
CA VAL A 241 -20.98 -13.37 13.77
C VAL A 241 -20.22 -12.69 14.91
N GLN A 242 -18.90 -12.62 14.76
CA GLN A 242 -18.00 -11.97 15.71
C GLN A 242 -17.73 -10.52 15.29
N ALA A 243 -17.45 -9.66 16.25
CA ALA A 243 -17.04 -8.29 15.97
C ALA A 243 -15.72 -8.26 15.17
N GLY A 244 -15.70 -7.52 14.07
CA GLY A 244 -14.51 -7.40 13.21
C GLY A 244 -14.23 -8.58 12.28
N GLN A 245 -14.98 -9.69 12.36
CA GLN A 245 -14.77 -10.88 11.55
C GLN A 245 -15.76 -10.95 10.38
N ASP A 246 -15.27 -10.78 9.16
CA ASP A 246 -16.10 -10.69 7.95
C ASP A 246 -16.09 -11.95 7.08
N ARG A 247 -15.29 -12.96 7.45
CA ARG A 247 -15.11 -14.19 6.67
C ARG A 247 -15.26 -15.42 7.55
N TYR A 248 -16.05 -16.40 7.09
CA TYR A 248 -16.30 -17.63 7.82
C TYR A 248 -16.09 -18.84 6.92
N THR A 249 -15.31 -19.81 7.40
CA THR A 249 -15.15 -21.12 6.75
C THR A 249 -16.24 -22.05 7.26
N ILE A 250 -17.03 -22.61 6.36
CA ILE A 250 -18.15 -23.49 6.66
C ILE A 250 -17.73 -24.95 6.40
N PRO A 251 -17.51 -25.73 7.45
CA PRO A 251 -17.07 -27.13 7.33
C PRO A 251 -18.22 -28.09 7.03
N ASP A 252 -17.88 -29.36 6.81
CA ASP A 252 -18.83 -30.45 6.80
C ASP A 252 -19.53 -30.61 8.16
N GLY A 253 -20.74 -31.13 8.16
CA GLY A 253 -21.40 -31.56 9.36
C GLY A 253 -20.70 -32.78 9.95
N SER A 254 -20.71 -32.92 11.27
CA SER A 254 -20.05 -34.04 11.97
C SER A 254 -20.64 -35.41 11.63
N SER A 255 -21.96 -35.49 11.49
CA SER A 255 -22.67 -36.75 11.21
C SER A 255 -23.53 -36.71 9.95
N ALA A 256 -24.11 -35.57 9.61
CA ALA A 256 -24.99 -35.37 8.47
C ALA A 256 -24.80 -33.94 7.87
N THR A 257 -25.40 -33.69 6.71
CA THR A 257 -25.57 -32.33 6.19
C THR A 257 -26.42 -31.52 7.16
N TYR A 258 -26.18 -30.21 7.22
CA TYR A 258 -26.93 -29.29 8.07
C TYR A 258 -27.26 -27.99 7.34
N ALA A 259 -28.28 -27.31 7.80
CA ALA A 259 -28.68 -26.02 7.24
C ALA A 259 -28.32 -24.90 8.21
N ILE A 260 -27.69 -23.85 7.71
CA ILE A 260 -27.50 -22.61 8.45
C ILE A 260 -28.73 -21.75 8.17
N ALA A 261 -29.60 -21.59 9.16
CA ALA A 261 -30.90 -20.94 9.02
C ALA A 261 -31.06 -19.65 9.84
N ALA A 262 -30.12 -19.39 10.75
CA ALA A 262 -30.15 -18.24 11.65
C ALA A 262 -28.80 -17.53 11.72
N VAL A 263 -28.81 -16.28 12.16
CA VAL A 263 -27.62 -15.48 12.45
C VAL A 263 -27.70 -14.91 13.86
N SER A 264 -26.57 -14.76 14.51
CA SER A 264 -26.45 -14.12 15.83
C SER A 264 -25.20 -13.25 15.90
N GLY A 265 -25.12 -12.35 16.90
CA GLY A 265 -23.98 -11.48 17.11
C GLY A 265 -23.97 -10.23 16.23
N LEU A 266 -24.96 -10.01 15.38
CA LEU A 266 -25.17 -8.77 14.65
C LEU A 266 -25.90 -7.74 15.50
N THR A 267 -25.59 -6.49 15.29
CA THR A 267 -26.22 -5.32 15.91
C THR A 267 -26.71 -4.35 14.82
N ALA A 268 -27.48 -3.34 15.20
CA ALA A 268 -27.89 -2.27 14.29
C ALA A 268 -26.70 -1.52 13.67
N ASN A 269 -25.56 -1.51 14.38
CA ASN A 269 -24.32 -0.85 13.92
C ASN A 269 -23.61 -1.65 12.81
N ASP A 270 -23.97 -2.91 12.59
CA ASP A 270 -23.38 -3.75 11.53
C ASP A 270 -24.09 -3.59 10.18
N LYS A 271 -25.14 -2.75 10.10
CA LYS A 271 -25.85 -2.47 8.84
C LYS A 271 -24.90 -2.01 7.74
N GLY A 272 -24.98 -2.67 6.58
CA GLY A 272 -24.11 -2.43 5.42
C GLY A 272 -22.81 -3.21 5.44
N ARG A 273 -22.47 -3.91 6.52
CA ARG A 273 -21.30 -4.77 6.62
C ARG A 273 -21.43 -5.96 5.68
N TYR A 274 -20.31 -6.39 5.12
CA TYR A 274 -20.26 -7.58 4.26
C TYR A 274 -19.76 -8.79 5.06
N ILE A 275 -20.41 -9.94 4.87
CA ILE A 275 -20.04 -11.21 5.47
C ILE A 275 -19.89 -12.25 4.36
N THR A 276 -18.73 -12.87 4.27
CA THR A 276 -18.43 -13.87 3.24
C THR A 276 -18.36 -15.27 3.88
N LEU A 277 -19.16 -16.19 3.38
CA LEU A 277 -19.10 -17.61 3.71
C LEU A 277 -18.26 -18.33 2.67
N ILE A 278 -17.32 -19.15 3.12
CA ILE A 278 -16.41 -19.93 2.29
C ILE A 278 -16.66 -21.40 2.59
N GLY A 279 -17.12 -22.16 1.62
CA GLY A 279 -17.35 -23.59 1.76
C GLY A 279 -16.02 -24.35 1.84
N SER A 280 -15.94 -25.27 2.78
CA SER A 280 -14.87 -26.25 2.90
C SER A 280 -15.40 -27.68 3.01
N GLY A 281 -16.72 -27.85 2.84
CA GLY A 281 -17.38 -29.15 2.91
C GLY A 281 -17.07 -30.04 1.71
N THR A 282 -17.19 -31.33 1.92
CA THR A 282 -16.99 -32.36 0.89
C THR A 282 -18.27 -33.18 0.68
N THR A 283 -18.57 -34.11 1.59
CA THR A 283 -19.70 -35.03 1.46
C THR A 283 -20.90 -34.63 2.30
N LYS A 284 -20.70 -33.85 3.36
CA LYS A 284 -21.72 -33.39 4.30
C LYS A 284 -21.80 -31.88 4.38
N ALA A 285 -21.62 -31.24 3.23
CA ALA A 285 -21.57 -29.78 3.15
C ALA A 285 -22.84 -29.15 3.72
N ALA A 286 -22.65 -28.04 4.43
CA ALA A 286 -23.75 -27.24 4.94
C ALA A 286 -24.53 -26.57 3.78
N THR A 287 -25.75 -26.20 4.04
CA THR A 287 -26.59 -25.45 3.09
C THR A 287 -27.09 -24.14 3.70
N VAL A 288 -27.26 -23.15 2.87
CA VAL A 288 -27.97 -21.90 3.18
C VAL A 288 -29.12 -21.79 2.19
N ALA A 289 -30.33 -21.94 2.67
CA ALA A 289 -31.54 -21.79 1.88
C ALA A 289 -32.13 -20.38 2.02
N ASP A 290 -32.87 -19.95 1.02
CA ASP A 290 -33.63 -18.70 1.06
C ASP A 290 -34.63 -18.70 2.20
N ASN A 291 -34.57 -17.66 3.05
CA ASN A 291 -35.49 -17.50 4.17
C ASN A 291 -35.50 -16.02 4.63
N THR A 292 -36.18 -15.72 5.73
CA THR A 292 -36.30 -14.34 6.28
C THR A 292 -34.96 -13.81 6.86
N VAL A 293 -34.00 -14.70 7.16
CA VAL A 293 -32.68 -14.33 7.69
C VAL A 293 -31.65 -14.23 6.58
N PHE A 294 -31.63 -15.19 5.66
CA PHE A 294 -30.76 -15.23 4.49
C PHE A 294 -31.59 -15.04 3.23
N VAL A 295 -31.61 -13.82 2.71
CA VAL A 295 -32.33 -13.50 1.47
C VAL A 295 -31.39 -13.73 0.29
N LEU A 296 -31.68 -14.75 -0.49
CA LEU A 296 -30.87 -15.14 -1.65
C LEU A 296 -31.38 -14.46 -2.93
N GLU A 297 -30.45 -14.06 -3.82
CA GLU A 297 -30.77 -13.29 -5.03
C GLU A 297 -31.78 -14.01 -5.95
N ASP A 298 -31.58 -15.30 -6.15
CA ASP A 298 -32.40 -16.14 -7.05
C ASP A 298 -33.24 -17.19 -6.30
N GLY A 299 -33.27 -17.14 -4.95
CA GLY A 299 -33.97 -18.11 -4.12
C GLY A 299 -33.35 -19.52 -4.12
N THR A 300 -32.28 -19.76 -4.87
CA THR A 300 -31.65 -21.10 -4.91
C THR A 300 -30.73 -21.32 -3.73
N THR A 301 -30.81 -22.52 -3.14
CA THR A 301 -29.97 -22.90 -2.00
C THR A 301 -28.48 -22.92 -2.39
N TRP A 302 -27.65 -22.24 -1.59
CA TRP A 302 -26.20 -22.34 -1.68
C TRP A 302 -25.69 -23.51 -0.84
N THR A 303 -24.73 -24.27 -1.39
CA THR A 303 -24.09 -25.42 -0.70
C THR A 303 -22.63 -25.10 -0.45
N ALA A 304 -22.20 -25.24 0.80
CA ALA A 304 -20.84 -24.92 1.27
C ALA A 304 -19.78 -25.96 0.91
N LYS A 305 -19.74 -26.42 -0.35
CA LYS A 305 -18.68 -27.31 -0.85
C LYS A 305 -17.35 -26.58 -0.93
N ALA A 306 -16.24 -27.32 -0.89
CA ALA A 306 -14.91 -26.75 -1.05
C ALA A 306 -14.79 -25.95 -2.35
N GLY A 307 -14.32 -24.71 -2.25
CA GLY A 307 -14.25 -23.76 -3.37
C GLY A 307 -15.53 -22.95 -3.63
N SER A 308 -16.65 -23.26 -2.97
CA SER A 308 -17.86 -22.44 -3.02
C SER A 308 -17.71 -21.21 -2.12
N GLN A 309 -18.28 -20.10 -2.56
CA GLN A 309 -18.28 -18.85 -1.79
C GLN A 309 -19.59 -18.09 -2.02
N ILE A 310 -20.05 -17.38 -1.00
CA ILE A 310 -21.17 -16.45 -1.08
C ILE A 310 -20.93 -15.26 -0.16
N THR A 311 -21.27 -14.07 -0.60
CA THR A 311 -21.15 -12.86 0.22
C THR A 311 -22.52 -12.26 0.48
N PHE A 312 -22.75 -11.91 1.72
CA PHE A 312 -23.96 -11.25 2.18
C PHE A 312 -23.67 -9.83 2.62
N ARG A 313 -24.64 -8.97 2.45
CA ARG A 313 -24.67 -7.63 3.06
C ARG A 313 -25.68 -7.63 4.21
N VAL A 314 -25.27 -7.13 5.37
CA VAL A 314 -26.15 -6.99 6.54
C VAL A 314 -27.17 -5.90 6.28
N LEU A 315 -28.45 -6.24 6.31
CA LEU A 315 -29.55 -5.29 6.19
C LEU A 315 -29.92 -4.73 7.58
N ASP A 316 -30.02 -5.60 8.55
CA ASP A 316 -30.31 -5.28 9.96
C ASP A 316 -29.68 -6.36 10.89
N ALA A 317 -30.01 -6.30 12.18
CA ALA A 317 -29.45 -7.23 13.18
C ALA A 317 -29.83 -8.71 12.97
N ALA A 318 -30.76 -9.02 12.09
CA ALA A 318 -31.28 -10.37 11.88
C ALA A 318 -31.27 -10.80 10.41
N THR A 319 -31.05 -9.89 9.46
CA THR A 319 -31.26 -10.15 8.03
C THR A 319 -29.98 -9.90 7.23
N LEU A 320 -29.64 -10.87 6.42
CA LEU A 320 -28.51 -10.88 5.49
C LEU A 320 -29.03 -11.02 4.07
N ILE A 321 -28.64 -10.10 3.17
CA ILE A 321 -29.03 -10.14 1.75
C ILE A 321 -27.81 -10.52 0.92
N GLU A 322 -27.96 -11.49 0.03
CA GLU A 322 -26.92 -11.87 -0.91
C GLU A 322 -26.49 -10.69 -1.79
N VAL A 323 -25.19 -10.52 -1.96
CA VAL A 323 -24.62 -9.53 -2.87
C VAL A 323 -24.65 -10.09 -4.28
N PRO A 324 -25.31 -9.44 -5.25
CA PRO A 324 -25.39 -9.91 -6.62
C PRO A 324 -24.04 -10.26 -7.23
N GLY A 325 -23.98 -11.40 -7.91
CA GLY A 325 -22.74 -11.86 -8.56
C GLY A 325 -21.61 -12.30 -7.62
N SER A 326 -21.82 -12.36 -6.30
CA SER A 326 -20.81 -12.81 -5.33
C SER A 326 -20.75 -14.32 -5.16
N ARG A 327 -21.76 -15.03 -5.65
CA ARG A 327 -21.92 -16.49 -5.49
C ARG A 327 -20.95 -17.23 -6.40
N VAL A 328 -20.19 -18.12 -5.81
CA VAL A 328 -19.47 -19.21 -6.48
C VAL A 328 -20.01 -20.51 -5.95
N GLN A 329 -20.51 -21.39 -6.83
CA GLN A 329 -21.02 -22.70 -6.48
C GLN A 329 -20.19 -23.76 -7.18
N THR A 330 -19.50 -24.59 -6.41
CA THR A 330 -18.79 -25.77 -6.91
C THR A 330 -19.76 -26.94 -7.03
N ALA A 331 -19.60 -27.72 -8.09
CA ALA A 331 -20.45 -28.88 -8.40
C ALA A 331 -20.33 -30.01 -7.36
#